data_ab1afbad6fbdfc0b81205a0f34b81973
#
_entry.id   ab1afbad6fbdfc0b81205a0f34b81973
#
_cell.length_a   1.000
_cell.length_b   1.000
_cell.length_c   1.000
_cell.angle_alpha   90.00
_cell.angle_beta   90.00
_cell.angle_gamma   90.00
#
_symmetry.space_group_name_H-M   'P 1'
#
loop_
_entity.id
_entity.type
_entity.pdbx_description
1 polymer ?
#
loop_
_entity_poly.entity_id
_entity_poly.type
_entity_poly.pdbx_seq_one_letter_code
_entity_poly.pdbx_strand_id
1 'polypeptide(L)'
;MKKQAAIILGALSLVFVISVPCARPQETASPSLDEMKKTAPKVFVDGYRLDMNYIRTEIPFVNYVRDRKEADVHVLITQQGTGSGGREYTLSFIGLNKYEDLKNELKFYSNTVETTDEVRKGLTQILKLGLAPYLARTPISSILNLGYNGKVKPTSVVDKWNFWVFNISARGRLNGEASRKSNSIRGSFSISRITPEAKLRLSLSGNIDESKFDYEDYKETSSSKSRSFDGLYAKSLGEHWSLGMMVDSNYSTYSNIAFGFSIFPAVEFNVFPYSESTRRQLRILYRIGYNYDKYIEDTIYSKMSDTTIKQALSVTLDFTEPWGNAELSIEGSNYFLHRWEYTRFRVSGNLSLRLIKGLSLTVDGRYSAIHDQLNLRKGEASVEELLLRRTELASNYSYQISVGLSFSFGSVYSNVVNPRFGGGFGGQGGDYYY
;
A
#
# COMPACT_ATOMS: atom_id res chain seq x y z
N MET A 1 41.93 -102.96 -21.39
CA MET A 1 40.95 -104.03 -21.59
C MET A 1 39.60 -103.37 -22.05
N LYS A 2 39.29 -103.77 -23.25
CA LYS A 2 37.91 -104.08 -23.81
C LYS A 2 36.83 -102.98 -23.58
N LYS A 3 36.29 -102.42 -24.60
CA LYS A 3 35.32 -102.78 -25.69
C LYS A 3 34.10 -101.94 -25.43
N GLN A 4 33.33 -101.31 -26.25
CA GLN A 4 32.89 -101.35 -27.64
C GLN A 4 31.96 -100.14 -27.77
N ALA A 5 32.05 -99.33 -28.73
CA ALA A 5 31.33 -99.20 -29.96
C ALA A 5 29.77 -99.46 -29.88
N ALA A 6 29.03 -98.45 -30.17
CA ALA A 6 27.79 -98.55 -30.97
C ALA A 6 27.36 -97.10 -31.49
N ILE A 7 27.22 -97.15 -32.80
CA ILE A 7 26.73 -96.09 -33.68
C ILE A 7 25.17 -96.13 -33.59
N ILE A 8 24.47 -95.01 -33.55
CA ILE A 8 23.17 -94.79 -34.21
C ILE A 8 22.99 -93.32 -34.66
N LEU A 9 22.72 -93.18 -35.95
CA LEU A 9 22.23 -92.05 -36.69
C LEU A 9 20.90 -91.54 -36.11
N GLY A 10 20.70 -90.22 -36.11
CA GLY A 10 19.36 -89.72 -35.96
C GLY A 10 19.22 -88.17 -36.01
N ALA A 11 18.91 -87.70 -37.18
CA ALA A 11 18.12 -86.51 -37.50
C ALA A 11 18.58 -85.11 -36.97
N LEU A 12 19.12 -84.36 -37.86
CA LEU A 12 19.31 -82.91 -37.82
C LEU A 12 17.92 -82.24 -37.82
N SER A 13 17.45 -81.73 -36.71
CA SER A 13 16.33 -80.75 -36.64
C SER A 13 16.88 -79.39 -36.39
N LEU A 14 16.93 -78.60 -37.46
CA LEU A 14 17.32 -77.16 -37.40
C LEU A 14 16.17 -76.38 -36.78
N VAL A 15 16.21 -76.06 -35.48
CA VAL A 15 15.28 -75.15 -34.85
C VAL A 15 15.83 -73.72 -35.02
N PHE A 16 15.21 -73.02 -35.97
CA PHE A 16 15.42 -71.56 -36.13
C PHE A 16 14.75 -70.85 -34.98
N VAL A 17 15.49 -70.46 -33.93
CA VAL A 17 15.00 -69.61 -32.88
C VAL A 17 14.98 -68.16 -33.43
N ILE A 18 13.80 -67.72 -33.87
CA ILE A 18 13.54 -66.36 -34.20
C ILE A 18 13.54 -65.63 -32.85
N SER A 19 14.67 -64.99 -32.49
CA SER A 19 14.77 -64.00 -31.40
C SER A 19 14.00 -62.75 -31.81
N VAL A 20 12.73 -62.69 -31.43
CA VAL A 20 11.98 -61.40 -31.44
C VAL A 20 12.64 -60.51 -30.40
N PRO A 21 13.18 -59.34 -30.80
CA PRO A 21 13.65 -58.38 -29.81
C PRO A 21 12.41 -57.91 -29.02
N CYS A 22 12.31 -58.33 -27.76
CA CYS A 22 11.39 -57.79 -26.81
C CYS A 22 11.75 -56.32 -26.64
N ALA A 23 11.05 -55.42 -27.34
CA ALA A 23 11.15 -54.00 -27.10
C ALA A 23 10.74 -53.78 -25.65
N ARG A 24 11.73 -53.60 -24.76
CA ARG A 24 11.47 -53.08 -23.43
C ARG A 24 10.76 -51.74 -23.60
N PRO A 25 9.58 -51.53 -22.98
CA PRO A 25 9.03 -50.18 -22.93
C PRO A 25 10.12 -49.30 -22.33
N GLN A 26 10.53 -48.28 -23.06
CA GLN A 26 11.40 -47.24 -22.56
C GLN A 26 10.62 -46.60 -21.41
N GLU A 27 10.96 -46.92 -20.17
CA GLU A 27 10.49 -46.17 -19.03
C GLU A 27 10.91 -44.73 -19.31
N THR A 28 9.96 -43.89 -19.68
CA THR A 28 10.13 -42.45 -19.69
C THR A 28 10.44 -42.08 -18.27
N ALA A 29 11.73 -41.94 -17.97
CA ALA A 29 12.21 -41.47 -16.65
C ALA A 29 11.42 -40.22 -16.29
N SER A 30 10.74 -40.27 -15.14
CA SER A 30 10.06 -39.09 -14.62
C SER A 30 11.08 -37.96 -14.56
N PRO A 31 10.75 -36.77 -15.10
CA PRO A 31 11.70 -35.66 -15.16
C PRO A 31 12.25 -35.38 -13.76
N SER A 32 13.54 -35.16 -13.66
CA SER A 32 14.19 -34.85 -12.39
C SER A 32 13.62 -33.57 -11.79
N LEU A 33 13.68 -33.41 -10.47
CA LEU A 33 13.17 -32.20 -9.77
C LEU A 33 13.76 -30.92 -10.35
N ASP A 34 15.01 -30.95 -10.78
CA ASP A 34 15.71 -29.82 -11.39
C ASP A 34 15.21 -29.51 -12.81
N GLU A 35 14.82 -30.52 -13.58
CA GLU A 35 14.17 -30.33 -14.89
C GLU A 35 12.76 -29.76 -14.72
N MET A 36 12.00 -30.24 -13.74
CA MET A 36 10.68 -29.68 -13.41
C MET A 36 10.78 -28.21 -13.01
N LYS A 37 11.79 -27.82 -12.21
CA LYS A 37 12.04 -26.42 -11.84
C LYS A 37 12.38 -25.53 -13.01
N LYS A 38 13.10 -26.02 -14.02
CA LYS A 38 13.39 -25.28 -15.26
C LYS A 38 12.13 -24.92 -16.06
N THR A 39 11.11 -25.78 -15.99
CA THR A 39 9.83 -25.60 -16.68
C THR A 39 8.80 -24.81 -15.86
N ALA A 40 9.10 -24.53 -14.59
CA ALA A 40 8.24 -23.76 -13.71
C ALA A 40 7.93 -22.37 -14.26
N PRO A 41 6.70 -21.84 -14.06
CA PRO A 41 6.35 -20.51 -14.54
C PRO A 41 7.23 -19.44 -13.89
N LYS A 42 7.62 -18.47 -14.70
CA LYS A 42 8.29 -17.26 -14.22
C LYS A 42 7.26 -16.30 -13.66
N VAL A 43 7.37 -15.96 -12.37
CA VAL A 43 6.38 -15.15 -11.66
C VAL A 43 7.00 -13.83 -11.24
N PHE A 44 6.34 -12.74 -11.59
CA PHE A 44 6.61 -11.41 -11.09
C PHE A 44 5.51 -11.02 -10.09
N VAL A 45 5.89 -10.81 -8.83
CA VAL A 45 4.96 -10.38 -7.78
C VAL A 45 5.15 -8.89 -7.52
N ASP A 46 4.08 -8.15 -7.63
CA ASP A 46 4.02 -6.71 -7.54
C ASP A 46 3.03 -6.29 -6.45
N GLY A 47 3.53 -5.65 -5.41
CA GLY A 47 2.69 -5.18 -4.32
C GLY A 47 3.51 -4.47 -3.23
N TYR A 48 2.85 -3.59 -2.50
CA TYR A 48 3.50 -2.78 -1.48
C TYR A 48 3.73 -3.57 -0.18
N ARG A 49 4.95 -3.48 0.37
CA ARG A 49 5.35 -4.07 1.67
C ARG A 49 5.13 -5.59 1.79
N LEU A 50 5.39 -6.32 0.72
CA LEU A 50 5.32 -7.78 0.75
C LEU A 50 6.61 -8.39 1.35
N ASP A 51 6.46 -9.39 2.21
CA ASP A 51 7.59 -10.22 2.68
C ASP A 51 7.99 -11.23 1.58
N MET A 52 8.73 -10.75 0.58
CA MET A 52 9.15 -11.57 -0.56
C MET A 52 10.07 -12.73 -0.15
N ASN A 53 10.81 -12.59 0.96
CA ASN A 53 11.66 -13.69 1.43
C ASN A 53 10.81 -14.83 1.97
N TYR A 54 9.77 -14.50 2.73
CA TYR A 54 8.80 -15.49 3.21
C TYR A 54 8.05 -16.15 2.03
N ILE A 55 7.55 -15.37 1.07
CA ILE A 55 6.85 -15.87 -0.11
C ILE A 55 7.74 -16.84 -0.91
N ARG A 56 9.01 -16.51 -1.16
CA ARG A 56 9.96 -17.36 -1.88
C ARG A 56 10.25 -18.68 -1.14
N THR A 57 10.32 -18.62 0.18
CA THR A 57 10.54 -19.81 1.01
C THR A 57 9.32 -20.73 0.98
N GLU A 58 8.13 -20.17 1.06
CA GLU A 58 6.87 -20.92 1.11
C GLU A 58 6.36 -21.40 -0.25
N ILE A 59 6.79 -20.75 -1.34
CA ILE A 59 6.40 -21.09 -2.72
C ILE A 59 7.67 -21.32 -3.55
N PRO A 60 8.44 -22.40 -3.29
CA PRO A 60 9.71 -22.65 -3.98
C PRO A 60 9.56 -23.30 -5.36
N PHE A 61 8.33 -23.58 -5.79
CA PHE A 61 7.98 -24.32 -7.01
C PHE A 61 7.65 -23.41 -8.21
N VAL A 62 7.99 -22.11 -8.13
CA VAL A 62 7.96 -21.14 -9.24
C VAL A 62 9.29 -20.44 -9.37
N ASN A 63 9.55 -19.81 -10.52
CA ASN A 63 10.73 -19.01 -10.76
C ASN A 63 10.39 -17.53 -10.60
N TYR A 64 10.85 -16.90 -9.53
CA TYR A 64 10.64 -15.46 -9.33
C TYR A 64 11.57 -14.64 -10.21
N VAL A 65 10.99 -13.68 -10.93
CA VAL A 65 11.72 -12.73 -11.76
C VAL A 65 11.57 -11.31 -11.22
N ARG A 66 12.54 -10.45 -11.55
CA ARG A 66 12.57 -9.06 -11.08
C ARG A 66 11.88 -8.09 -12.03
N ASP A 67 11.60 -8.53 -13.24
CA ASP A 67 11.00 -7.70 -14.27
C ASP A 67 9.76 -8.37 -14.84
N ARG A 68 8.69 -7.61 -14.95
CA ARG A 68 7.41 -8.07 -15.51
C ARG A 68 7.56 -8.60 -16.93
N LYS A 69 8.45 -8.00 -17.73
CA LYS A 69 8.65 -8.40 -19.14
C LYS A 69 9.29 -9.77 -19.30
N GLU A 70 9.88 -10.30 -18.22
CA GLU A 70 10.44 -11.66 -18.17
C GLU A 70 9.48 -12.68 -17.57
N ALA A 71 8.33 -12.23 -17.07
CA ALA A 71 7.37 -13.08 -16.38
C ALA A 71 6.46 -13.83 -17.36
N ASP A 72 6.07 -15.02 -16.96
CA ASP A 72 4.94 -15.78 -17.54
C ASP A 72 3.63 -15.46 -16.80
N VAL A 73 3.73 -15.04 -15.52
CA VAL A 73 2.60 -14.64 -14.68
C VAL A 73 2.98 -13.38 -13.93
N HIS A 74 2.17 -12.33 -14.08
CA HIS A 74 2.25 -11.12 -13.26
C HIS A 74 1.18 -11.17 -12.17
N VAL A 75 1.58 -11.17 -10.93
CA VAL A 75 0.67 -11.08 -9.78
C VAL A 75 0.70 -9.65 -9.26
N LEU A 76 -0.36 -8.89 -9.53
CA LEU A 76 -0.55 -7.53 -9.03
C LEU A 76 -1.37 -7.58 -7.76
N ILE A 77 -0.81 -7.09 -6.65
CA ILE A 77 -1.48 -7.06 -5.33
C ILE A 77 -1.79 -5.63 -4.97
N THR A 78 -3.07 -5.30 -4.97
CA THR A 78 -3.58 -4.02 -4.47
C THR A 78 -4.19 -4.19 -3.09
N GLN A 79 -4.27 -3.10 -2.32
CA GLN A 79 -4.84 -3.14 -0.97
C GLN A 79 -5.70 -1.93 -0.69
N GLN A 80 -6.77 -2.13 0.07
CA GLN A 80 -7.63 -1.06 0.57
C GLN A 80 -8.05 -1.32 2.02
N GLY A 81 -8.31 -0.25 2.77
CA GLY A 81 -8.80 -0.38 4.14
C GLY A 81 -10.25 -0.85 4.18
N THR A 82 -10.53 -1.85 5.00
CA THR A 82 -11.90 -2.31 5.25
C THR A 82 -12.60 -1.46 6.30
N GLY A 83 -13.93 -1.55 6.34
CA GLY A 83 -14.75 -0.88 7.34
C GLY A 83 -14.44 -1.29 8.79
N SER A 84 -13.96 -2.50 8.97
CA SER A 84 -13.55 -3.05 10.27
C SER A 84 -12.11 -2.67 10.67
N GLY A 85 -11.45 -1.75 9.95
CA GLY A 85 -10.08 -1.32 10.25
C GLY A 85 -8.99 -2.27 9.77
N GLY A 86 -9.35 -3.42 9.20
CA GLY A 86 -8.43 -4.34 8.53
C GLY A 86 -8.12 -3.91 7.10
N ARG A 87 -7.64 -4.84 6.29
CA ARG A 87 -7.33 -4.62 4.87
C ARG A 87 -7.90 -5.71 3.98
N GLU A 88 -8.45 -5.30 2.86
CA GLU A 88 -8.71 -6.17 1.72
C GLU A 88 -7.51 -6.11 0.79
N TYR A 89 -6.97 -7.25 0.44
CA TYR A 89 -5.94 -7.42 -0.58
C TYR A 89 -6.59 -8.08 -1.79
N THR A 90 -6.47 -7.44 -2.94
CA THR A 90 -6.89 -8.00 -4.21
C THR A 90 -5.66 -8.47 -4.98
N LEU A 91 -5.61 -9.76 -5.26
CA LEU A 91 -4.51 -10.41 -5.97
C LEU A 91 -4.98 -10.72 -7.40
N SER A 92 -4.54 -9.93 -8.36
CA SER A 92 -4.84 -10.12 -9.78
C SER A 92 -3.72 -10.92 -10.45
N PHE A 93 -4.01 -12.15 -10.87
CA PHE A 93 -3.09 -13.04 -11.57
C PHE A 93 -3.28 -12.83 -13.08
N ILE A 94 -2.29 -12.26 -13.73
CA ILE A 94 -2.31 -11.89 -15.14
C ILE A 94 -1.34 -12.80 -15.87
N GLY A 95 -1.86 -13.75 -16.66
CA GLY A 95 -1.05 -14.58 -17.53
C GLY A 95 -0.42 -13.77 -18.66
N LEU A 96 0.81 -14.11 -18.99
CA LEU A 96 1.59 -13.50 -20.06
C LEU A 96 2.16 -14.63 -20.95
N ASN A 97 2.54 -14.31 -22.16
CA ASN A 97 3.12 -15.28 -23.11
C ASN A 97 2.22 -16.52 -23.29
N LYS A 98 2.72 -17.69 -22.93
CA LYS A 98 1.98 -18.96 -23.05
C LYS A 98 0.76 -19.10 -22.14
N TYR A 99 0.52 -18.13 -21.24
CA TYR A 99 -0.59 -18.08 -20.29
C TYR A 99 -1.53 -16.88 -20.49
N GLU A 100 -1.50 -16.21 -21.63
CA GLU A 100 -2.33 -15.01 -21.90
C GLU A 100 -3.84 -15.28 -21.77
N ASP A 101 -4.26 -16.54 -21.95
CA ASP A 101 -5.64 -16.99 -21.79
C ASP A 101 -6.07 -17.13 -20.32
N LEU A 102 -5.12 -17.12 -19.37
CA LEU A 102 -5.40 -17.27 -17.96
C LEU A 102 -5.39 -15.90 -17.26
N LYS A 103 -6.54 -15.55 -16.74
CA LYS A 103 -6.73 -14.44 -15.79
C LYS A 103 -7.50 -14.93 -14.60
N ASN A 104 -7.07 -14.54 -13.40
CA ASN A 104 -7.70 -14.91 -12.15
C ASN A 104 -7.57 -13.78 -11.16
N GLU A 105 -8.57 -13.60 -10.30
CA GLU A 105 -8.55 -12.61 -9.21
C GLU A 105 -9.02 -13.28 -7.93
N LEU A 106 -8.24 -13.12 -6.87
CA LEU A 106 -8.56 -13.61 -5.54
C LEU A 106 -8.44 -12.50 -4.52
N LYS A 107 -9.22 -12.59 -3.45
CA LYS A 107 -9.21 -11.61 -2.36
C LYS A 107 -8.80 -12.26 -1.05
N PHE A 108 -8.04 -11.51 -0.26
CA PHE A 108 -7.69 -11.85 1.11
C PHE A 108 -8.08 -10.69 2.03
N TYR A 109 -8.71 -11.01 3.14
CA TYR A 109 -9.15 -10.02 4.14
C TYR A 109 -8.37 -10.23 5.42
N SER A 110 -7.64 -9.22 5.87
CA SER A 110 -7.01 -9.22 7.19
C SER A 110 -7.82 -8.42 8.19
N ASN A 111 -7.77 -8.85 9.45
CA ASN A 111 -8.37 -8.12 10.55
C ASN A 111 -7.35 -7.17 11.19
N THR A 112 -7.85 -6.14 11.90
CA THR A 112 -7.00 -5.16 12.62
C THR A 112 -6.12 -5.80 13.69
N VAL A 113 -6.57 -6.89 14.28
CA VAL A 113 -5.89 -7.60 15.37
C VAL A 113 -4.89 -8.65 14.89
N GLU A 114 -4.88 -8.97 13.59
CA GLU A 114 -3.94 -9.93 13.03
C GLU A 114 -2.51 -9.39 13.05
N THR A 115 -1.60 -10.26 13.43
CA THR A 115 -0.16 -9.98 13.39
C THR A 115 0.35 -9.95 11.95
N THR A 116 1.50 -9.34 11.74
CA THR A 116 2.18 -9.36 10.43
C THR A 116 2.44 -10.80 9.94
N ASP A 117 2.68 -11.73 10.87
CA ASP A 117 2.90 -13.14 10.55
C ASP A 117 1.62 -13.82 10.03
N GLU A 118 0.48 -13.56 10.66
CA GLU A 118 -0.82 -14.09 10.21
C GLU A 118 -1.20 -13.53 8.83
N VAL A 119 -1.01 -12.25 8.63
CA VAL A 119 -1.28 -11.59 7.34
C VAL A 119 -0.41 -12.16 6.22
N ARG A 120 0.93 -12.30 6.43
CA ARG A 120 1.82 -12.86 5.40
C ARG A 120 1.50 -14.32 5.09
N LYS A 121 1.10 -15.12 6.10
CA LYS A 121 0.65 -16.51 5.92
C LYS A 121 -0.62 -16.57 5.07
N GLY A 122 -1.62 -15.75 5.39
CA GLY A 122 -2.86 -15.66 4.63
C GLY A 122 -2.64 -15.26 3.18
N LEU A 123 -1.87 -14.19 2.95
CA LEU A 123 -1.49 -13.74 1.60
C LEU A 123 -0.78 -14.84 0.81
N THR A 124 0.18 -15.52 1.43
CA THR A 124 0.94 -16.59 0.77
C THR A 124 0.04 -17.77 0.42
N GLN A 125 -0.94 -18.09 1.26
CA GLN A 125 -1.92 -19.14 0.96
C GLN A 125 -2.78 -18.78 -0.26
N ILE A 126 -3.24 -17.55 -0.37
CA ILE A 126 -4.01 -17.09 -1.55
C ILE A 126 -3.12 -17.06 -2.79
N LEU A 127 -1.84 -16.66 -2.66
CA LEU A 127 -0.87 -16.75 -3.75
C LEU A 127 -0.70 -18.20 -4.26
N LYS A 128 -0.57 -19.18 -3.36
CA LYS A 128 -0.51 -20.61 -3.73
C LYS A 128 -1.74 -21.03 -4.54
N LEU A 129 -2.94 -20.65 -4.07
CA LEU A 129 -4.20 -20.98 -4.75
C LEU A 129 -4.30 -20.33 -6.14
N GLY A 130 -3.97 -19.05 -6.25
CA GLY A 130 -4.06 -18.32 -7.52
C GLY A 130 -3.02 -18.75 -8.55
N LEU A 131 -1.88 -19.30 -8.12
CA LEU A 131 -0.87 -19.87 -9.01
C LEU A 131 -1.20 -21.30 -9.47
N ALA A 132 -2.10 -22.01 -8.81
CA ALA A 132 -2.43 -23.39 -9.13
C ALA A 132 -2.85 -23.63 -10.61
N PRO A 133 -3.68 -22.80 -11.26
CA PRO A 133 -4.03 -22.97 -12.68
C PRO A 133 -2.84 -22.92 -13.63
N TYR A 134 -1.84 -22.08 -13.32
CA TYR A 134 -0.61 -21.94 -14.10
C TYR A 134 0.32 -23.14 -13.90
N LEU A 135 0.41 -23.64 -12.67
CA LEU A 135 1.21 -24.80 -12.31
C LEU A 135 0.62 -26.09 -12.87
N ALA A 136 -0.72 -26.18 -12.96
CA ALA A 136 -1.41 -27.32 -13.55
C ALA A 136 -1.01 -27.58 -15.02
N ARG A 137 -0.49 -26.58 -15.73
CA ARG A 137 0.01 -26.71 -17.11
C ARG A 137 1.49 -27.06 -17.19
N THR A 138 2.11 -27.43 -16.10
CA THR A 138 3.55 -27.76 -16.03
C THR A 138 3.75 -29.14 -15.41
N PRO A 139 4.91 -29.81 -15.66
CA PRO A 139 5.22 -31.09 -15.01
C PRO A 139 5.20 -31.05 -13.48
N ILE A 140 5.33 -29.86 -12.86
CA ILE A 140 5.26 -29.68 -11.40
C ILE A 140 3.90 -30.11 -10.85
N SER A 141 2.84 -30.09 -11.65
CA SER A 141 1.50 -30.52 -11.24
C SER A 141 1.48 -31.95 -10.67
N SER A 142 2.36 -32.83 -11.15
CA SER A 142 2.45 -34.22 -10.69
C SER A 142 2.94 -34.39 -9.24
N ILE A 143 3.63 -33.37 -8.71
CA ILE A 143 4.18 -33.37 -7.34
C ILE A 143 3.46 -32.39 -6.40
N LEU A 144 2.50 -31.60 -6.93
CA LEU A 144 1.69 -30.71 -6.12
C LEU A 144 0.56 -31.47 -5.45
N ASN A 145 0.49 -31.40 -4.13
CA ASN A 145 -0.63 -31.90 -3.36
C ASN A 145 -1.47 -30.72 -2.84
N LEU A 146 -2.70 -30.60 -3.31
CA LEU A 146 -3.69 -29.65 -2.81
C LEU A 146 -4.50 -30.34 -1.72
N GLY A 147 -4.05 -30.23 -0.47
CA GLY A 147 -4.74 -30.75 0.69
C GLY A 147 -5.76 -29.76 1.26
N TYR A 148 -6.92 -30.29 1.68
CA TYR A 148 -7.92 -29.52 2.43
C TYR A 148 -7.82 -29.89 3.91
N ASN A 149 -7.38 -28.94 4.75
CA ASN A 149 -7.15 -29.16 6.19
C ASN A 149 -8.24 -28.54 7.09
N GLY A 150 -9.39 -28.17 6.56
CA GLY A 150 -10.41 -27.44 7.29
C GLY A 150 -11.64 -28.30 7.65
N LYS A 151 -12.03 -28.32 8.90
CA LYS A 151 -13.42 -28.61 9.25
C LYS A 151 -14.24 -27.36 8.94
N VAL A 152 -14.93 -27.35 7.78
CA VAL A 152 -15.88 -26.27 7.47
C VAL A 152 -17.04 -26.39 8.44
N LYS A 153 -17.07 -25.49 9.42
CA LYS A 153 -18.34 -25.07 9.99
C LYS A 153 -18.86 -23.94 9.12
N PRO A 154 -20.08 -24.00 8.57
CA PRO A 154 -20.71 -22.83 7.97
C PRO A 154 -20.92 -21.83 9.09
N THR A 155 -19.98 -20.90 9.26
CA THR A 155 -20.16 -19.76 10.14
C THR A 155 -20.83 -18.68 9.33
N SER A 156 -22.14 -18.52 9.48
CA SER A 156 -22.73 -17.21 9.37
C SER A 156 -22.07 -16.36 10.47
N VAL A 157 -21.05 -15.60 10.11
CA VAL A 157 -20.40 -14.67 11.04
C VAL A 157 -21.39 -13.55 11.29
N VAL A 158 -22.11 -13.63 12.41
CA VAL A 158 -22.91 -12.51 12.90
C VAL A 158 -21.90 -11.51 13.47
N ASP A 159 -21.67 -10.41 12.77
CA ASP A 159 -20.87 -9.32 13.31
C ASP A 159 -21.64 -8.64 14.46
N LYS A 160 -21.25 -8.98 15.69
CA LYS A 160 -21.84 -8.42 16.91
C LYS A 160 -21.67 -6.90 17.03
N TRP A 161 -20.69 -6.33 16.36
CA TRP A 161 -20.37 -4.92 16.38
C TRP A 161 -21.03 -4.14 15.24
N ASN A 162 -21.73 -4.80 14.32
CA ASN A 162 -22.41 -4.18 13.18
C ASN A 162 -21.53 -3.17 12.44
N PHE A 163 -20.31 -3.59 12.07
CA PHE A 163 -19.26 -2.81 11.38
C PHE A 163 -18.68 -1.63 12.16
N TRP A 164 -18.96 -1.50 13.46
CA TRP A 164 -18.31 -0.49 14.30
C TRP A 164 -16.90 -0.92 14.68
N VAL A 165 -15.95 -0.01 14.50
CA VAL A 165 -14.55 -0.19 14.88
C VAL A 165 -14.10 1.00 15.72
N PHE A 166 -13.47 0.70 16.84
CA PHE A 166 -12.89 1.66 17.75
C PHE A 166 -11.39 1.45 17.82
N ASN A 167 -10.62 2.52 17.68
CA ASN A 167 -9.16 2.47 17.76
C ASN A 167 -8.67 3.54 18.73
N ILE A 168 -7.83 3.12 19.68
CA ILE A 168 -7.13 4.03 20.60
C ILE A 168 -5.65 3.83 20.40
N SER A 169 -4.91 4.90 20.17
CA SER A 169 -3.46 4.85 20.08
C SER A 169 -2.79 5.92 20.93
N ALA A 170 -1.63 5.56 21.51
CA ALA A 170 -0.76 6.48 22.20
C ALA A 170 0.69 6.21 21.75
N ARG A 171 1.46 7.25 21.52
CA ARG A 171 2.86 7.15 21.11
C ARG A 171 3.68 8.24 21.82
N GLY A 172 4.75 7.81 22.48
CA GLY A 172 5.80 8.69 22.98
C GLY A 172 7.05 8.54 22.13
N ARG A 173 7.74 9.66 21.86
CA ARG A 173 9.06 9.67 21.27
C ARG A 173 9.95 10.58 22.10
N LEU A 174 11.09 10.07 22.51
CA LEU A 174 12.10 10.79 23.26
C LEU A 174 13.40 10.74 22.45
N ASN A 175 13.95 11.89 22.14
CA ASN A 175 15.26 12.02 21.51
C ASN A 175 16.12 12.92 22.39
N GLY A 176 17.40 12.59 22.54
CA GLY A 176 18.30 13.37 23.37
C GLY A 176 19.73 13.29 22.86
N GLU A 177 20.37 14.44 22.88
CA GLU A 177 21.80 14.63 22.72
C GLU A 177 22.29 15.66 23.76
N ALA A 178 23.57 15.93 23.84
CA ALA A 178 24.12 16.80 24.86
C ALA A 178 23.50 18.21 24.84
N SER A 179 23.28 18.77 23.64
CA SER A 179 22.81 20.13 23.42
C SER A 179 21.31 20.26 23.11
N ARG A 180 20.61 19.12 22.88
CA ARG A 180 19.19 19.16 22.52
C ARG A 180 18.45 17.94 23.07
N LYS A 181 17.27 18.18 23.62
CA LYS A 181 16.32 17.14 23.99
C LYS A 181 14.98 17.45 23.33
N SER A 182 14.35 16.47 22.72
CA SER A 182 13.01 16.62 22.15
C SER A 182 12.11 15.48 22.55
N ASN A 183 10.94 15.83 23.04
CA ASN A 183 9.89 14.92 23.48
C ASN A 183 8.65 15.18 22.64
N SER A 184 8.02 14.12 22.17
CA SER A 184 6.73 14.18 21.45
C SER A 184 5.80 13.17 22.04
N ILE A 185 4.60 13.58 22.40
CA ILE A 185 3.53 12.72 22.90
C ILE A 185 2.34 12.91 21.96
N ARG A 186 1.86 11.82 21.41
CA ARG A 186 0.69 11.79 20.52
C ARG A 186 -0.32 10.80 21.03
N GLY A 187 -1.60 11.19 21.05
CA GLY A 187 -2.71 10.34 21.34
C GLY A 187 -3.77 10.47 20.25
N SER A 188 -4.45 9.37 19.92
CA SER A 188 -5.63 9.44 19.07
C SER A 188 -6.68 8.41 19.48
N PHE A 189 -7.93 8.77 19.23
CA PHE A 189 -9.09 7.91 19.35
C PHE A 189 -9.91 8.04 18.09
N SER A 190 -10.28 6.93 17.46
CA SER A 190 -11.12 6.96 16.28
C SER A 190 -12.24 5.94 16.36
N ILE A 191 -13.37 6.32 15.77
CA ILE A 191 -14.56 5.49 15.60
C ILE A 191 -14.85 5.44 14.12
N SER A 192 -15.10 4.27 13.57
CA SER A 192 -15.54 4.14 12.18
C SER A 192 -16.63 3.08 12.04
N ARG A 193 -17.54 3.34 11.10
CA ARG A 193 -18.52 2.38 10.61
C ARG A 193 -18.60 2.54 9.10
N ILE A 194 -18.24 1.48 8.39
CA ILE A 194 -18.22 1.50 6.92
C ILE A 194 -19.04 0.32 6.43
N THR A 195 -20.09 0.64 5.67
CA THR A 195 -20.96 -0.32 4.98
C THR A 195 -21.00 0.03 3.49
N PRO A 196 -21.53 -0.80 2.61
CA PRO A 196 -21.69 -0.44 1.21
C PRO A 196 -22.52 0.83 0.98
N GLU A 197 -23.47 1.12 1.89
CA GLU A 197 -24.40 2.25 1.76
C GLU A 197 -23.89 3.54 2.40
N ALA A 198 -23.03 3.42 3.44
CA ALA A 198 -22.60 4.59 4.20
C ALA A 198 -21.25 4.40 4.88
N LYS A 199 -20.53 5.49 5.01
CA LYS A 199 -19.26 5.60 5.72
C LYS A 199 -19.35 6.69 6.77
N LEU A 200 -19.13 6.30 8.03
CA LEU A 200 -18.93 7.23 9.15
C LEU A 200 -17.50 7.05 9.68
N ARG A 201 -16.80 8.15 9.86
CA ARG A 201 -15.48 8.17 10.52
C ARG A 201 -15.40 9.39 11.42
N LEU A 202 -15.06 9.17 12.67
CA LEU A 202 -14.80 10.20 13.66
C LEU A 202 -13.40 9.98 14.21
N SER A 203 -12.62 11.02 14.33
CA SER A 203 -11.25 10.95 14.86
C SER A 203 -11.00 12.13 15.80
N LEU A 204 -10.45 11.83 16.96
CA LEU A 204 -9.94 12.82 17.92
C LEU A 204 -8.44 12.57 18.07
N SER A 205 -7.63 13.61 17.90
CA SER A 205 -6.20 13.50 18.06
C SER A 205 -5.63 14.64 18.88
N GLY A 206 -4.49 14.40 19.53
CA GLY A 206 -3.73 15.40 20.27
C GLY A 206 -2.24 15.14 20.16
N ASN A 207 -1.48 16.22 20.06
CA ASN A 207 -0.03 16.20 19.97
C ASN A 207 0.56 17.29 20.86
N ILE A 208 1.63 16.93 21.58
CA ILE A 208 2.47 17.84 22.35
C ILE A 208 3.90 17.57 21.96
N ASP A 209 4.55 18.56 21.38
CA ASP A 209 5.97 18.52 21.04
C ASP A 209 6.72 19.55 21.89
N GLU A 210 7.76 19.11 22.60
CA GLU A 210 8.64 19.96 23.39
C GLU A 210 10.08 19.72 22.95
N SER A 211 10.82 20.80 22.69
CA SER A 211 12.26 20.76 22.41
C SER A 211 12.97 21.69 23.34
N LYS A 212 13.96 21.18 24.07
CA LYS A 212 14.85 21.92 24.95
C LYS A 212 16.23 22.01 24.32
N PHE A 213 16.74 23.21 24.25
CA PHE A 213 18.08 23.50 23.76
C PHE A 213 18.91 24.00 24.95
N ASP A 214 20.07 23.42 25.15
CA ASP A 214 21.00 23.76 26.23
C ASP A 214 22.42 23.74 25.63
N TYR A 215 22.89 24.92 25.20
CA TYR A 215 24.19 25.06 24.57
C TYR A 215 24.88 26.27 25.17
N GLU A 216 25.96 26.06 25.91
CA GLU A 216 26.72 27.08 26.63
C GLU A 216 25.78 27.95 27.52
N ASP A 217 25.69 29.25 27.25
CA ASP A 217 24.83 30.18 27.97
C ASP A 217 23.42 30.29 27.39
N TYR A 218 23.12 29.57 26.31
CA TYR A 218 21.82 29.61 25.64
C TYR A 218 20.93 28.42 26.07
N LYS A 219 19.84 28.74 26.79
CA LYS A 219 18.83 27.76 27.23
C LYS A 219 17.48 28.20 26.76
N GLU A 220 16.88 27.38 25.90
CA GLU A 220 15.58 27.70 25.33
C GLU A 220 14.66 26.46 25.29
N THR A 221 13.37 26.66 25.56
CA THR A 221 12.36 25.61 25.48
C THR A 221 11.30 25.98 24.47
N SER A 222 11.16 25.18 23.45
CA SER A 222 10.10 25.29 22.47
C SER A 222 8.98 24.28 22.77
N SER A 223 7.73 24.74 22.78
CA SER A 223 6.57 23.86 22.95
C SER A 223 5.52 24.15 21.89
N SER A 224 5.04 23.11 21.24
CA SER A 224 3.91 23.18 20.30
C SER A 224 2.83 22.18 20.72
N LYS A 225 1.58 22.62 20.71
CA LYS A 225 0.42 21.81 21.09
C LYS A 225 -0.63 21.90 20.02
N SER A 226 -1.18 20.75 19.66
CA SER A 226 -2.33 20.69 18.76
C SER A 226 -3.35 19.66 19.23
N ARG A 227 -4.60 19.90 18.91
CA ARG A 227 -5.72 18.97 19.08
C ARG A 227 -6.61 19.09 17.86
N SER A 228 -7.12 17.98 17.38
CA SER A 228 -8.10 18.00 16.29
C SER A 228 -9.23 17.00 16.55
N PHE A 229 -10.38 17.35 16.05
CA PHE A 229 -11.52 16.46 15.86
C PHE A 229 -11.88 16.52 14.38
N ASP A 230 -11.96 15.36 13.74
CA ASP A 230 -12.28 15.21 12.33
C ASP A 230 -13.48 14.24 12.22
N GLY A 231 -14.55 14.68 11.60
CA GLY A 231 -15.75 13.90 11.34
C GLY A 231 -16.06 13.83 9.85
N LEU A 232 -16.34 12.64 9.35
CA LEU A 232 -16.80 12.41 7.99
C LEU A 232 -18.02 11.48 8.01
N TYR A 233 -19.09 11.92 7.42
CA TYR A 233 -20.20 11.07 7.01
C TYR A 233 -20.35 11.12 5.51
N ALA A 234 -20.43 9.97 4.86
CA ALA A 234 -20.68 9.87 3.43
C ALA A 234 -21.74 8.79 3.18
N LYS A 235 -22.72 9.11 2.33
CA LYS A 235 -23.77 8.21 1.88
C LYS A 235 -23.59 7.91 0.41
N SER A 236 -23.55 6.64 0.06
CA SER A 236 -23.51 6.16 -1.31
C SER A 236 -24.88 6.42 -2.00
N LEU A 237 -24.83 6.97 -3.21
CA LEU A 237 -26.00 7.18 -4.08
C LEU A 237 -25.90 6.32 -5.35
N GLY A 238 -25.11 5.27 -5.33
CA GLY A 238 -24.86 4.36 -6.45
C GLY A 238 -23.37 4.21 -6.75
N GLU A 239 -23.06 3.73 -7.95
CA GLU A 239 -21.69 3.39 -8.35
C GLU A 239 -20.77 4.60 -8.61
N HIS A 240 -21.32 5.81 -8.76
CA HIS A 240 -20.57 7.00 -9.15
C HIS A 240 -20.73 8.19 -8.22
N TRP A 241 -21.84 8.29 -7.49
CA TRP A 241 -22.18 9.44 -6.69
C TRP A 241 -22.20 9.17 -5.20
N SER A 242 -21.72 10.13 -4.43
CA SER A 242 -21.85 10.14 -2.96
C SER A 242 -22.16 11.54 -2.46
N LEU A 243 -22.96 11.62 -1.41
CA LEU A 243 -23.16 12.84 -0.62
C LEU A 243 -22.45 12.68 0.72
N GLY A 244 -21.81 13.74 1.18
CA GLY A 244 -21.06 13.72 2.42
C GLY A 244 -21.24 14.99 3.24
N MET A 245 -20.80 14.87 4.49
CA MET A 245 -20.62 15.98 5.42
C MET A 245 -19.30 15.81 6.13
N MET A 246 -18.49 16.85 6.14
CA MET A 246 -17.24 16.93 6.88
C MET A 246 -17.40 17.94 8.02
N VAL A 247 -16.91 17.60 9.19
CA VAL A 247 -16.91 18.46 10.37
C VAL A 247 -15.53 18.41 10.97
N ASP A 248 -14.90 19.56 11.11
CA ASP A 248 -13.56 19.64 11.67
C ASP A 248 -13.54 20.65 12.83
N SER A 249 -12.76 20.35 13.85
CA SER A 249 -12.44 21.30 14.92
C SER A 249 -10.98 21.16 15.30
N ASN A 250 -10.30 22.28 15.49
CA ASN A 250 -8.89 22.26 15.79
C ASN A 250 -8.45 23.34 16.79
N TYR A 251 -7.37 23.02 17.50
CA TYR A 251 -6.56 23.92 18.30
C TYR A 251 -5.11 23.77 17.87
N SER A 252 -4.38 24.87 17.69
CA SER A 252 -2.97 24.82 17.31
C SER A 252 -2.23 26.08 17.77
N THR A 253 -1.22 25.90 18.60
CA THR A 253 -0.33 27.02 18.98
C THR A 253 0.52 27.47 17.80
N TYR A 254 0.91 26.55 16.91
CA TYR A 254 1.68 26.88 15.70
C TYR A 254 0.90 27.77 14.74
N SER A 255 -0.35 27.43 14.49
CA SER A 255 -1.23 28.17 13.55
C SER A 255 -2.05 29.27 14.23
N ASN A 256 -1.70 29.67 15.46
CA ASN A 256 -2.41 30.74 16.17
C ASN A 256 -3.91 30.50 16.35
N ILE A 257 -4.38 29.26 16.43
CA ILE A 257 -5.80 28.91 16.56
C ILE A 257 -6.10 28.44 17.97
N ALA A 258 -6.89 29.23 18.71
CA ALA A 258 -7.43 28.86 20.02
C ALA A 258 -8.61 27.89 19.90
N PHE A 259 -9.44 28.04 18.87
CA PHE A 259 -10.55 27.17 18.55
C PHE A 259 -10.96 27.39 17.10
N GLY A 260 -10.83 26.38 16.28
CA GLY A 260 -11.36 26.33 14.93
C GLY A 260 -12.54 25.37 14.86
N PHE A 261 -13.55 25.71 14.07
CA PHE A 261 -14.69 24.84 13.78
C PHE A 261 -15.11 25.05 12.32
N SER A 262 -15.31 23.93 11.62
CA SER A 262 -15.84 23.98 10.26
C SER A 262 -16.81 22.84 9.99
N ILE A 263 -17.77 23.12 9.10
CA ILE A 263 -18.74 22.14 8.62
C ILE A 263 -18.94 22.31 7.12
N PHE A 264 -18.71 21.22 6.37
CA PHE A 264 -18.72 21.20 4.92
C PHE A 264 -19.63 20.09 4.39
N PRO A 265 -20.86 20.35 3.97
CA PRO A 265 -21.56 19.50 3.03
C PRO A 265 -20.73 19.34 1.75
N ALA A 266 -20.75 18.13 1.19
CA ALA A 266 -19.93 17.77 0.06
C ALA A 266 -20.68 16.83 -0.89
N VAL A 267 -20.36 16.92 -2.18
CA VAL A 267 -20.78 15.98 -3.21
C VAL A 267 -19.55 15.45 -3.93
N GLU A 268 -19.52 14.13 -4.13
CA GLU A 268 -18.46 13.44 -4.84
C GLU A 268 -19.02 12.71 -6.05
N PHE A 269 -18.31 12.83 -7.16
CA PHE A 269 -18.54 12.05 -8.38
C PHE A 269 -17.28 11.31 -8.74
N ASN A 270 -17.35 9.98 -8.88
CA ASN A 270 -16.28 9.16 -9.39
C ASN A 270 -16.59 8.75 -10.83
N VAL A 271 -15.69 9.07 -11.76
CA VAL A 271 -15.85 8.75 -13.19
C VAL A 271 -15.85 7.25 -13.42
N PHE A 272 -15.02 6.51 -12.66
CA PHE A 272 -15.03 5.06 -12.65
C PHE A 272 -15.99 4.53 -11.56
N PRO A 273 -16.63 3.37 -11.75
CA PRO A 273 -17.44 2.76 -10.69
C PRO A 273 -16.62 2.52 -9.42
N TYR A 274 -17.23 2.69 -8.24
CA TYR A 274 -16.56 2.41 -6.96
C TYR A 274 -16.07 0.95 -6.84
N SER A 275 -16.66 0.01 -7.56
CA SER A 275 -16.21 -1.38 -7.66
C SER A 275 -14.79 -1.51 -8.25
N GLU A 276 -14.32 -0.54 -9.04
CA GLU A 276 -12.98 -0.52 -9.63
C GLU A 276 -11.96 0.27 -8.80
N SER A 277 -12.35 0.79 -7.66
CA SER A 277 -11.57 1.75 -6.86
C SER A 277 -10.21 1.23 -6.37
N THR A 278 -9.97 -0.08 -6.37
CA THR A 278 -8.67 -0.67 -6.04
C THR A 278 -7.62 -0.50 -7.14
N ARG A 279 -8.09 -0.27 -8.38
CA ARG A 279 -7.21 -0.14 -9.55
C ARG A 279 -7.23 1.24 -10.16
N ARG A 280 -8.41 1.87 -10.23
CA ARG A 280 -8.57 3.18 -10.86
C ARG A 280 -9.68 3.99 -10.23
N GLN A 281 -9.38 5.25 -9.99
CA GLN A 281 -10.32 6.27 -9.54
C GLN A 281 -10.05 7.58 -10.24
N LEU A 282 -11.11 8.30 -10.59
CA LEU A 282 -11.05 9.71 -10.96
C LEU A 282 -12.20 10.40 -10.23
N ARG A 283 -11.90 10.98 -9.08
CA ARG A 283 -12.88 11.59 -8.16
C ARG A 283 -12.89 13.09 -8.33
N ILE A 284 -14.07 13.64 -8.43
CA ILE A 284 -14.35 15.07 -8.40
C ILE A 284 -15.14 15.33 -7.14
N LEU A 285 -14.59 16.07 -6.20
CA LEU A 285 -15.22 16.40 -4.92
C LEU A 285 -15.40 17.91 -4.81
N TYR A 286 -16.64 18.35 -4.66
CA TYR A 286 -16.96 19.73 -4.34
C TYR A 286 -17.49 19.81 -2.91
N ARG A 287 -17.02 20.81 -2.17
CA ARG A 287 -17.48 21.12 -0.81
C ARG A 287 -17.61 22.62 -0.62
N ILE A 288 -18.61 23.02 0.12
CA ILE A 288 -18.81 24.41 0.53
C ILE A 288 -19.32 24.40 1.97
N GLY A 289 -18.86 25.33 2.80
CA GLY A 289 -19.32 25.29 4.19
C GLY A 289 -18.87 26.48 5.01
N TYR A 290 -19.29 26.43 6.24
CA TYR A 290 -19.04 27.43 7.28
C TYR A 290 -17.73 27.11 7.99
N ASN A 291 -16.93 28.16 8.24
CA ASN A 291 -15.71 28.11 9.03
C ASN A 291 -15.69 29.24 10.05
N TYR A 292 -15.38 28.93 11.30
CA TYR A 292 -15.19 29.84 12.40
C TYR A 292 -13.84 29.59 13.06
N ASP A 293 -13.01 30.61 13.16
CA ASP A 293 -11.71 30.57 13.84
C ASP A 293 -11.66 31.62 14.94
N LYS A 294 -11.28 31.19 16.16
CA LYS A 294 -10.87 32.05 17.26
C LYS A 294 -9.37 31.95 17.42
N TYR A 295 -8.69 33.06 17.46
CA TYR A 295 -7.24 33.13 17.50
C TYR A 295 -6.69 33.24 18.95
N ILE A 296 -5.46 32.78 19.15
CA ILE A 296 -4.75 32.92 20.44
C ILE A 296 -4.30 34.38 20.64
N GLU A 297 -3.77 34.96 19.56
CA GLU A 297 -3.28 36.34 19.52
C GLU A 297 -3.89 37.05 18.30
N ASP A 298 -3.90 38.40 18.33
CA ASP A 298 -4.33 39.22 17.21
C ASP A 298 -3.65 38.80 15.90
N THR A 299 -4.44 38.69 14.85
CA THR A 299 -3.92 38.41 13.51
C THR A 299 -3.39 39.68 12.84
N ILE A 300 -2.63 39.53 11.75
CA ILE A 300 -2.16 40.65 10.89
C ILE A 300 -3.33 41.54 10.41
N TYR A 301 -4.55 41.03 10.44
CA TYR A 301 -5.79 41.76 10.11
C TYR A 301 -6.44 42.40 11.36
N SER A 302 -5.73 42.41 12.52
CA SER A 302 -6.23 42.92 13.81
C SER A 302 -7.56 42.26 14.23
N LYS A 303 -7.65 40.93 14.10
CA LYS A 303 -8.80 40.11 14.46
C LYS A 303 -8.43 39.06 15.50
N MET A 304 -9.31 38.87 16.50
CA MET A 304 -9.26 37.79 17.47
C MET A 304 -10.17 36.62 17.10
N SER A 305 -11.04 36.81 16.11
CA SER A 305 -11.85 35.74 15.53
C SER A 305 -12.28 36.12 14.13
N ASP A 306 -12.60 35.11 13.34
CA ASP A 306 -13.12 35.27 11.98
C ASP A 306 -14.20 34.23 11.67
N THR A 307 -15.17 34.64 10.88
CA THR A 307 -16.23 33.77 10.36
C THR A 307 -16.23 33.87 8.87
N THR A 308 -16.14 32.74 8.19
CA THR A 308 -16.03 32.70 6.74
C THR A 308 -16.87 31.57 6.14
N ILE A 309 -17.25 31.72 4.87
CA ILE A 309 -17.75 30.63 4.07
C ILE A 309 -16.66 30.25 3.08
N LYS A 310 -16.22 28.98 3.12
CA LYS A 310 -15.17 28.45 2.27
C LYS A 310 -15.74 27.43 1.31
N GLN A 311 -15.25 27.44 0.07
CA GLN A 311 -15.51 26.38 -0.89
C GLN A 311 -14.21 25.76 -1.39
N ALA A 312 -14.29 24.51 -1.83
CA ALA A 312 -13.18 23.82 -2.46
C ALA A 312 -13.69 22.82 -3.51
N LEU A 313 -12.94 22.74 -4.58
CA LEU A 313 -13.09 21.72 -5.62
C LEU A 313 -11.79 20.95 -5.70
N SER A 314 -11.86 19.61 -5.55
CA SER A 314 -10.71 18.75 -5.74
C SER A 314 -10.98 17.70 -6.81
N VAL A 315 -9.94 17.41 -7.60
CA VAL A 315 -9.92 16.34 -8.59
C VAL A 315 -8.76 15.42 -8.22
N THR A 316 -9.06 14.16 -7.95
CA THR A 316 -8.07 13.15 -7.59
C THR A 316 -8.11 12.01 -8.59
N LEU A 317 -6.97 11.74 -9.18
CA LEU A 317 -6.69 10.62 -10.06
C LEU A 317 -5.85 9.61 -9.30
N ASP A 318 -6.22 8.33 -9.32
CA ASP A 318 -5.48 7.24 -8.71
C ASP A 318 -5.53 6.01 -9.61
N PHE A 319 -4.37 5.56 -10.07
CA PHE A 319 -4.21 4.36 -10.90
C PHE A 319 -3.16 3.43 -10.30
N THR A 320 -3.52 2.15 -10.20
CA THR A 320 -2.59 1.06 -9.89
C THR A 320 -2.69 0.03 -11.00
N GLU A 321 -1.71 0.04 -11.90
CA GLU A 321 -1.71 -0.75 -13.12
C GLU A 321 -0.37 -1.51 -13.30
N PRO A 322 -0.31 -2.51 -14.17
CA PRO A 322 0.91 -3.26 -14.41
C PRO A 322 2.13 -2.42 -14.84
N TRP A 323 1.92 -1.24 -15.41
CA TRP A 323 3.01 -0.33 -15.77
C TRP A 323 3.51 0.52 -14.61
N GLY A 324 2.82 0.54 -13.48
CA GLY A 324 3.15 1.31 -12.29
C GLY A 324 1.93 1.90 -11.60
N ASN A 325 2.16 2.89 -10.77
CA ASN A 325 1.10 3.65 -10.09
C ASN A 325 1.23 5.14 -10.39
N ALA A 326 0.09 5.81 -10.42
CA ALA A 326 0.01 7.26 -10.59
C ALA A 326 -1.10 7.79 -9.69
N GLU A 327 -0.75 8.68 -8.78
CA GLU A 327 -1.68 9.44 -7.97
C GLU A 327 -1.47 10.92 -8.25
N LEU A 328 -2.54 11.66 -8.54
CA LEU A 328 -2.51 13.09 -8.73
C LEU A 328 -3.74 13.70 -8.08
N SER A 329 -3.55 14.67 -7.21
CA SER A 329 -4.62 15.44 -6.58
C SER A 329 -4.42 16.92 -6.84
N ILE A 330 -5.45 17.58 -7.35
CA ILE A 330 -5.50 19.01 -7.59
C ILE A 330 -6.67 19.56 -6.78
N GLU A 331 -6.42 20.55 -5.94
CA GLU A 331 -7.44 21.22 -5.15
C GLU A 331 -7.34 22.73 -5.32
N GLY A 332 -8.44 23.36 -5.66
CA GLY A 332 -8.63 24.80 -5.58
C GLY A 332 -9.63 25.16 -4.48
N SER A 333 -9.31 26.13 -3.63
CA SER A 333 -10.22 26.62 -2.60
C SER A 333 -10.15 28.13 -2.47
N ASN A 334 -11.28 28.73 -2.08
CA ASN A 334 -11.35 30.15 -1.77
C ASN A 334 -12.43 30.41 -0.72
N TYR A 335 -12.36 31.60 -0.13
CA TYR A 335 -13.43 32.10 0.73
C TYR A 335 -14.52 32.77 -0.12
N PHE A 336 -15.75 32.32 0.06
CA PHE A 336 -16.94 32.92 -0.52
C PHE A 336 -17.24 34.21 0.22
N LEU A 337 -18.00 35.16 -0.28
CA LEU A 337 -18.40 36.41 0.34
C LEU A 337 -17.25 37.29 0.89
N HIS A 338 -16.99 38.40 0.21
CA HIS A 338 -16.05 39.48 0.56
C HIS A 338 -14.55 39.12 0.60
N ARG A 339 -14.18 37.90 0.18
CA ARG A 339 -12.79 37.43 0.30
C ARG A 339 -12.34 36.54 -0.84
N TRP A 340 -12.77 36.87 -2.06
CA TRP A 340 -12.41 36.10 -3.27
C TRP A 340 -10.91 36.08 -3.55
N GLU A 341 -10.18 37.10 -3.06
CA GLU A 341 -8.72 37.19 -3.17
C GLU A 341 -7.99 36.12 -2.31
N TYR A 342 -8.62 35.63 -1.25
CA TYR A 342 -8.02 34.61 -0.39
C TYR A 342 -8.26 33.24 -0.96
N THR A 343 -7.26 32.78 -1.72
CA THR A 343 -7.31 31.52 -2.46
C THR A 343 -6.18 30.60 -2.03
N ARG A 344 -6.41 29.31 -2.19
CA ARG A 344 -5.36 28.29 -2.12
C ARG A 344 -5.49 27.35 -3.27
N PHE A 345 -4.36 27.08 -3.95
CA PHE A 345 -4.28 26.07 -4.98
C PHE A 345 -3.21 25.05 -4.58
N ARG A 346 -3.56 23.79 -4.61
CA ARG A 346 -2.65 22.68 -4.28
C ARG A 346 -2.61 21.69 -5.41
N VAL A 347 -1.40 21.20 -5.68
CA VAL A 347 -1.17 20.03 -6.53
C VAL A 347 -0.27 19.10 -5.75
N SER A 348 -0.64 17.84 -5.66
CA SER A 348 0.21 16.80 -5.12
C SER A 348 0.09 15.54 -5.95
N GLY A 349 1.20 14.82 -6.12
CA GLY A 349 1.19 13.59 -6.89
C GLY A 349 2.38 12.72 -6.59
N ASN A 350 2.17 11.45 -6.83
CA ASN A 350 3.18 10.40 -6.84
C ASN A 350 3.03 9.63 -8.15
N LEU A 351 4.13 9.45 -8.85
CA LEU A 351 4.19 8.72 -10.10
C LEU A 351 5.34 7.71 -10.02
N SER A 352 5.04 6.43 -10.24
CA SER A 352 6.04 5.38 -10.37
C SER A 352 5.79 4.62 -11.65
N LEU A 353 6.66 4.80 -12.63
CA LEU A 353 6.55 4.22 -13.97
C LEU A 353 7.65 3.21 -14.23
N ARG A 354 7.29 2.09 -14.81
CA ARG A 354 8.23 1.12 -15.39
C ARG A 354 8.40 1.43 -16.88
N LEU A 355 9.43 2.20 -17.23
CA LEU A 355 9.65 2.68 -18.59
C LEU A 355 10.05 1.55 -19.54
N ILE A 356 11.12 0.86 -19.19
CA ILE A 356 11.63 -0.30 -19.94
C ILE A 356 12.06 -1.37 -18.93
N LYS A 357 12.53 -2.53 -19.44
CA LYS A 357 13.07 -3.60 -18.60
C LYS A 357 14.14 -3.07 -17.64
N GLY A 358 13.89 -3.23 -16.35
CA GLY A 358 14.79 -2.83 -15.27
C GLY A 358 14.86 -1.32 -15.00
N LEU A 359 14.26 -0.44 -15.83
CA LEU A 359 14.27 1.01 -15.65
C LEU A 359 12.94 1.52 -15.12
N SER A 360 12.99 2.15 -13.95
CA SER A 360 11.84 2.78 -13.31
C SER A 360 12.10 4.27 -13.07
N LEU A 361 11.06 5.07 -13.26
CA LEU A 361 11.02 6.50 -12.92
C LEU A 361 10.06 6.69 -11.76
N THR A 362 10.50 7.41 -10.73
CA THR A 362 9.64 7.88 -9.63
C THR A 362 9.64 9.39 -9.61
N VAL A 363 8.46 9.98 -9.44
CA VAL A 363 8.29 11.43 -9.28
C VAL A 363 7.32 11.66 -8.15
N ASP A 364 7.77 12.32 -7.10
CA ASP A 364 6.94 12.79 -6.00
C ASP A 364 6.92 14.29 -5.99
N GLY A 365 5.75 14.89 -5.86
CA GLY A 365 5.66 16.34 -5.89
C GLY A 365 4.51 16.90 -5.09
N ARG A 366 4.76 18.05 -4.48
CA ARG A 366 3.75 18.91 -3.86
C ARG A 366 4.04 20.34 -4.23
N TYR A 367 3.00 21.05 -4.58
CA TYR A 367 3.02 22.50 -4.79
C TYR A 367 1.78 23.12 -4.17
N SER A 368 1.95 24.24 -3.49
CA SER A 368 0.84 25.04 -2.97
C SER A 368 1.09 26.52 -3.26
N ALA A 369 0.16 27.18 -3.93
CA ALA A 369 0.04 28.62 -3.93
C ALA A 369 -0.88 29.02 -2.78
N ILE A 370 -0.43 29.92 -1.92
CA ILE A 370 -1.02 30.22 -0.62
C ILE A 370 -1.33 31.70 -0.54
N HIS A 371 -2.60 32.05 -0.52
CA HIS A 371 -3.07 33.43 -0.35
C HIS A 371 -4.21 33.50 0.68
N ASP A 372 -4.42 32.45 1.49
CA ASP A 372 -5.53 32.30 2.42
C ASP A 372 -5.11 32.21 3.90
N GLN A 373 -3.92 32.71 4.26
CA GLN A 373 -3.41 32.73 5.63
C GLN A 373 -4.05 33.85 6.45
N LEU A 374 -5.23 33.60 7.01
CA LEU A 374 -5.99 34.55 7.83
C LEU A 374 -5.57 34.55 9.31
N ASN A 375 -4.85 33.51 9.72
CA ASN A 375 -4.46 33.19 11.10
C ASN A 375 -3.09 33.74 11.54
N LEU A 376 -2.35 34.35 10.62
CA LEU A 376 -1.00 34.84 10.92
C LEU A 376 -1.04 35.84 12.06
N ARG A 377 -0.14 35.72 13.04
CA ARG A 377 -0.01 36.62 14.18
C ARG A 377 0.43 38.03 13.74
N LYS A 378 -0.09 39.03 14.42
CA LYS A 378 0.34 40.41 14.28
C LYS A 378 1.64 40.60 15.05
N GLY A 379 2.67 41.09 14.39
CA GLY A 379 3.99 41.31 14.96
C GLY A 379 5.08 40.54 14.26
N GLU A 380 6.31 40.91 14.51
CA GLU A 380 7.46 40.18 13.97
C GLU A 380 7.74 38.96 14.84
N ALA A 381 7.96 37.83 14.22
CA ALA A 381 8.43 36.65 14.91
C ALA A 381 9.87 36.85 15.34
N SER A 382 10.22 36.46 16.57
CA SER A 382 11.60 36.52 17.03
C SER A 382 12.47 35.53 16.21
N VAL A 383 13.79 35.77 16.20
CA VAL A 383 14.72 34.88 15.51
C VAL A 383 14.61 33.45 16.03
N GLU A 384 14.40 33.30 17.34
CA GLU A 384 14.18 32.00 18.00
C GLU A 384 12.90 31.32 17.52
N GLU A 385 11.79 32.04 17.42
CA GLU A 385 10.52 31.51 16.92
C GLU A 385 10.63 31.05 15.46
N LEU A 386 11.41 31.80 14.66
CA LEU A 386 11.70 31.46 13.26
C LEU A 386 12.53 30.18 13.15
N LEU A 387 13.65 30.12 13.84
CA LEU A 387 14.58 28.97 13.80
C LEU A 387 13.95 27.72 14.37
N LEU A 388 13.13 27.85 15.42
CA LEU A 388 12.47 26.75 16.08
C LEU A 388 11.10 26.39 15.46
N ARG A 389 10.69 27.07 14.39
CA ARG A 389 9.41 26.88 13.72
C ARG A 389 8.22 26.87 14.70
N ARG A 390 8.18 27.85 15.61
CA ARG A 390 7.13 27.97 16.64
C ARG A 390 5.85 28.58 16.12
N THR A 391 5.95 29.40 15.07
CA THR A 391 4.86 30.16 14.50
C THR A 391 4.79 29.97 13.00
N GLU A 392 3.59 30.01 12.45
CA GLU A 392 3.36 30.00 11.02
C GLU A 392 3.78 31.35 10.43
N LEU A 393 4.55 31.29 9.34
CA LEU A 393 5.03 32.45 8.61
C LEU A 393 4.21 32.71 7.37
N ALA A 394 4.13 33.96 6.97
CA ALA A 394 3.58 34.36 5.68
C ALA A 394 4.34 33.65 4.55
N SER A 395 3.64 32.98 3.68
CA SER A 395 4.20 32.31 2.52
C SER A 395 3.24 32.38 1.35
N ASN A 396 3.74 32.79 0.20
CA ASN A 396 2.94 32.84 -1.02
C ASN A 396 2.90 31.50 -1.75
N TYR A 397 3.90 30.64 -1.51
CA TYR A 397 3.95 29.31 -2.08
C TYR A 397 4.84 28.39 -1.24
N SER A 398 4.62 27.11 -1.44
CA SER A 398 5.54 26.05 -0.99
C SER A 398 5.61 24.96 -2.04
N TYR A 399 6.77 24.34 -2.19
CA TYR A 399 6.93 23.17 -3.05
C TYR A 399 7.93 22.18 -2.49
N GLN A 400 7.72 20.93 -2.86
CA GLN A 400 8.66 19.84 -2.65
C GLN A 400 8.56 18.95 -3.87
N ILE A 401 9.67 18.67 -4.53
CA ILE A 401 9.72 17.81 -5.72
C ILE A 401 10.90 16.85 -5.55
N SER A 402 10.65 15.57 -5.78
CA SER A 402 11.65 14.52 -5.79
C SER A 402 11.53 13.72 -7.09
N VAL A 403 12.63 13.53 -7.80
CA VAL A 403 12.67 12.73 -9.01
C VAL A 403 13.76 11.69 -8.86
N GLY A 404 13.40 10.42 -9.08
CA GLY A 404 14.31 9.30 -9.00
C GLY A 404 14.28 8.44 -10.25
N LEU A 405 15.46 8.02 -10.72
CA LEU A 405 15.61 6.99 -11.74
C LEU A 405 16.31 5.79 -11.11
N SER A 406 15.77 4.61 -11.31
CA SER A 406 16.38 3.37 -10.86
C SER A 406 16.54 2.42 -12.03
N PHE A 407 17.76 1.95 -12.26
CA PHE A 407 18.04 0.97 -13.31
C PHE A 407 18.67 -0.29 -12.70
N SER A 408 17.96 -1.42 -12.81
CA SER A 408 18.41 -2.72 -12.35
C SER A 408 18.68 -3.63 -13.53
N PHE A 409 19.89 -4.14 -13.65
CA PHE A 409 20.30 -5.06 -14.69
C PHE A 409 21.03 -6.29 -14.11
N GLY A 410 21.29 -7.29 -14.93
CA GLY A 410 21.94 -8.56 -14.50
C GLY A 410 20.94 -9.69 -14.38
N SER A 411 21.14 -10.62 -13.43
CA SER A 411 20.27 -11.80 -13.28
C SER A 411 18.81 -11.40 -13.09
N VAL A 412 17.92 -11.99 -13.87
CA VAL A 412 16.45 -11.76 -13.77
C VAL A 412 15.81 -12.60 -12.66
N TYR A 413 16.46 -13.73 -12.29
CA TYR A 413 15.92 -14.63 -11.26
C TYR A 413 16.23 -14.13 -9.86
N SER A 414 15.27 -14.24 -8.96
CA SER A 414 15.36 -13.82 -7.55
C SER A 414 14.85 -14.89 -6.56
N ASN A 415 15.05 -16.16 -6.89
CA ASN A 415 14.57 -17.30 -6.11
C ASN A 415 15.37 -17.53 -4.81
N VAL A 416 16.65 -17.11 -4.78
CA VAL A 416 17.54 -17.39 -3.67
C VAL A 416 17.30 -16.44 -2.51
N VAL A 417 17.03 -17.00 -1.32
CA VAL A 417 16.91 -16.27 -0.06
C VAL A 417 18.16 -16.53 0.77
N ASN A 418 18.91 -15.51 1.13
CA ASN A 418 20.06 -15.61 2.00
C ASN A 418 20.01 -14.51 3.07
N PRO A 419 19.55 -14.82 4.30
CA PRO A 419 19.43 -13.85 5.39
C PRO A 419 20.73 -13.61 6.16
N ARG A 420 21.87 -14.17 5.73
CA ARG A 420 23.15 -14.01 6.41
C ARG A 420 23.56 -12.54 6.43
N PHE A 421 24.16 -12.10 7.53
CA PHE A 421 24.53 -10.71 7.83
C PHE A 421 23.37 -9.72 7.81
N GLY A 422 22.11 -10.20 7.93
CA GLY A 422 20.90 -9.40 7.86
C GLY A 422 20.61 -8.88 6.45
N GLY A 423 19.38 -8.41 6.19
CA GLY A 423 18.97 -7.87 4.90
C GLY A 423 19.46 -6.44 4.60
N GLY A 424 20.48 -5.93 5.31
CA GLY A 424 20.79 -4.51 5.41
C GLY A 424 21.56 -3.86 4.24
N PHE A 425 21.97 -4.59 3.19
CA PHE A 425 22.70 -4.01 2.06
C PHE A 425 21.95 -4.07 0.72
N GLY A 426 20.67 -4.37 0.72
CA GLY A 426 19.87 -4.46 -0.50
C GLY A 426 18.46 -3.86 -0.32
N GLY A 427 18.32 -2.57 -0.49
CA GLY A 427 17.10 -1.94 -0.97
C GLY A 427 15.82 -2.13 -0.15
N GLN A 428 15.81 -1.79 1.12
CA GLN A 428 14.68 -1.10 1.69
C GLN A 428 15.10 0.36 1.82
N GLY A 429 14.58 1.21 0.94
CA GLY A 429 14.60 2.63 1.18
C GLY A 429 13.98 2.86 2.54
N GLY A 430 14.83 3.03 3.55
CA GLY A 430 14.38 3.47 4.85
C GLY A 430 13.79 4.85 4.64
N ASP A 431 12.50 4.97 4.85
CA ASP A 431 11.84 6.24 5.05
C ASP A 431 12.45 6.86 6.32
N TYR A 432 13.57 7.56 6.16
CA TYR A 432 14.04 8.51 7.15
C TYR A 432 13.15 9.74 7.02
N TYR A 433 12.04 9.76 7.74
CA TYR A 433 11.34 10.99 8.02
C TYR A 433 12.19 11.80 9.03
N TYR A 434 12.78 12.89 8.56
CA TYR A 434 13.20 13.99 9.40
C TYR A 434 12.00 14.87 9.72
#